data_5c996f0648e72076ff14579fc5b7d24b
#
_entry.id   5c996f0648e72076ff14579fc5b7d24b
#
_cell.length_a   1.000
_cell.length_b   1.000
_cell.length_c   1.000
_cell.angle_alpha   90.00
_cell.angle_beta   90.00
_cell.angle_gamma   90.00
#
_symmetry.space_group_name_H-M   'P 1'
#
loop_
_entity.id
_entity.type
_entity.pdbx_description
1 polymer ?
#
loop_
_entity_poly.entity_id
_entity_poly.type
_entity_poly.pdbx_seq_one_letter_code
_entity_poly.pdbx_strand_id
1 'polypeptide(L)'
;MAEEKDTAAPAKRTAGKTGRRKKPEAEHAARAAPQDKDTGSKAQELLEQARTEPKPEWEVAEQVVLLPLDRLRPFKNHPFKVNDEDELMQDTIDSIMAGGVINPILVRPAEDGKFEVVSGHRRFRASELAGKADIKAIVREMDDDTAVITMVDSNLQRENILPSERAFSYRMKMEALTHQGQRTDPTLRQLGAKFRTAELVGQPAGDSARQVQRFIRLTELIPQLLDMVDRKELAFNPAVELSYLKPHEQEQFLDAMDYAQATPSLSQAQRLKRLSQNGQCTPEAMYEIMDEEKKRSLCSVRLPV
;
A
#
# COMPACT_ATOMS: atom_id res chain seq x y z
N MET A 1 -56.40 34.31 -5.54
CA MET A 1 -56.28 34.21 -7.01
C MET A 1 -55.28 33.15 -7.23
N ALA A 2 -55.65 31.90 -7.33
CA ALA A 2 -56.23 31.25 -8.53
C ALA A 2 -55.06 31.07 -9.56
N GLU A 3 -54.74 30.00 -10.13
CA GLU A 3 -55.30 28.67 -10.41
C GLU A 3 -54.16 27.87 -11.07
N GLU A 4 -53.97 26.67 -10.72
CA GLU A 4 -54.55 25.42 -11.26
C GLU A 4 -53.75 24.80 -12.45
N LYS A 5 -53.33 23.57 -12.21
CA LYS A 5 -53.60 22.32 -12.98
C LYS A 5 -52.91 22.20 -14.33
N ASP A 6 -52.49 21.07 -14.79
CA ASP A 6 -53.07 19.75 -14.79
C ASP A 6 -52.02 18.70 -15.29
N THR A 7 -51.96 17.59 -14.64
CA THR A 7 -52.10 16.17 -14.97
C THR A 7 -52.08 15.76 -16.43
N ALA A 8 -51.29 14.71 -16.74
CA ALA A 8 -51.80 13.50 -17.44
C ALA A 8 -50.78 12.37 -17.55
N ALA A 9 -51.08 11.23 -16.99
CA ALA A 9 -50.67 9.89 -17.41
C ALA A 9 -51.90 9.27 -18.16
N PRO A 10 -51.89 8.00 -18.52
CA PRO A 10 -51.06 7.16 -19.41
C PRO A 10 -51.95 6.48 -20.50
N ALA A 11 -51.36 5.78 -21.51
CA ALA A 11 -52.09 4.86 -22.38
C ALA A 11 -51.21 3.66 -22.71
N LYS A 12 -51.52 2.51 -22.29
CA LYS A 12 -52.32 1.31 -22.63
C LYS A 12 -52.06 0.73 -24.04
N ARG A 13 -51.50 -0.48 -23.98
CA ARG A 13 -51.87 -1.76 -24.62
C ARG A 13 -52.36 -1.76 -26.07
N THR A 14 -51.70 -2.63 -26.91
CA THR A 14 -52.46 -3.59 -27.70
C THR A 14 -51.67 -4.90 -27.89
N ALA A 15 -52.39 -6.00 -27.68
CA ALA A 15 -52.00 -7.37 -27.92
C ALA A 15 -52.49 -7.79 -29.34
N GLY A 16 -51.77 -8.72 -29.95
CA GLY A 16 -52.18 -9.39 -31.19
C GLY A 16 -51.35 -10.64 -31.41
N LYS A 17 -51.82 -11.70 -31.04
CA LYS A 17 -52.46 -12.90 -31.60
C LYS A 17 -51.62 -13.68 -32.61
N THR A 18 -51.16 -14.86 -32.16
CA THR A 18 -51.33 -16.22 -32.73
C THR A 18 -50.92 -16.50 -34.18
N GLY A 19 -49.95 -17.38 -34.32
CA GLY A 19 -49.66 -18.12 -35.54
C GLY A 19 -49.02 -19.48 -35.24
N ARG A 20 -49.89 -20.45 -34.97
CA ARG A 20 -49.58 -21.88 -34.82
C ARG A 20 -49.31 -22.47 -36.20
N ARG A 21 -48.08 -22.94 -36.50
CA ARG A 21 -47.81 -23.77 -37.67
C ARG A 21 -47.12 -25.08 -37.28
N LYS A 22 -47.73 -26.12 -37.80
CA LYS A 22 -47.60 -27.58 -37.63
C LYS A 22 -46.17 -28.09 -37.93
N LYS A 23 -45.80 -29.12 -37.17
CA LYS A 23 -44.81 -30.16 -37.51
C LYS A 23 -45.21 -30.88 -38.81
N PRO A 24 -44.24 -31.41 -39.53
CA PRO A 24 -44.39 -32.72 -40.17
C PRO A 24 -43.45 -33.74 -39.52
N GLU A 25 -44.00 -34.90 -39.37
CA GLU A 25 -43.38 -36.15 -38.91
C GLU A 25 -42.42 -36.71 -39.94
N ALA A 26 -41.42 -37.38 -39.45
CA ALA A 26 -40.76 -38.63 -39.80
C ALA A 26 -40.43 -38.93 -41.29
N GLU A 27 -39.14 -39.22 -41.46
CA GLU A 27 -38.82 -40.52 -42.11
C GLU A 27 -37.38 -40.93 -41.70
N HIS A 28 -37.30 -42.15 -41.18
CA HIS A 28 -36.08 -42.90 -40.91
C HIS A 28 -35.32 -43.17 -42.23
N ALA A 29 -34.08 -42.71 -42.30
CA ALA A 29 -33.10 -43.33 -43.16
C ALA A 29 -31.79 -43.47 -42.37
N ALA A 30 -31.54 -44.68 -41.89
CA ALA A 30 -30.26 -45.13 -41.37
C ALA A 30 -29.19 -44.98 -42.45
N ARG A 31 -28.23 -44.04 -42.21
CA ARG A 31 -27.01 -43.96 -43.01
C ARG A 31 -25.82 -44.18 -42.06
N ALA A 32 -25.12 -45.29 -42.34
CA ALA A 32 -23.93 -45.73 -41.63
C ALA A 32 -22.89 -44.60 -41.52
N ALA A 33 -22.40 -44.37 -40.31
CA ALA A 33 -21.26 -43.49 -40.02
C ALA A 33 -19.97 -44.14 -40.56
N PRO A 34 -19.10 -43.39 -41.22
CA PRO A 34 -17.76 -43.86 -41.48
C PRO A 34 -17.00 -43.92 -40.18
N GLN A 35 -16.42 -45.07 -39.87
CA GLN A 35 -15.49 -45.28 -38.78
C GLN A 35 -14.14 -44.64 -39.19
N ASP A 36 -13.92 -43.39 -38.82
CA ASP A 36 -12.59 -42.78 -38.84
C ASP A 36 -11.76 -43.33 -37.70
N LYS A 37 -10.89 -44.28 -38.02
CA LYS A 37 -9.87 -44.84 -37.12
C LYS A 37 -8.67 -43.88 -36.90
N ASP A 38 -8.72 -42.64 -37.41
CA ASP A 38 -7.59 -41.72 -37.41
C ASP A 38 -7.69 -40.58 -36.39
N THR A 39 -8.79 -40.47 -35.65
CA THR A 39 -8.97 -39.43 -34.62
C THR A 39 -8.19 -39.71 -33.31
N GLY A 40 -7.83 -40.96 -33.02
CA GLY A 40 -7.09 -41.33 -31.83
C GLY A 40 -5.58 -40.98 -31.93
N SER A 41 -5.01 -41.14 -33.11
CA SER A 41 -3.59 -40.86 -33.36
C SER A 41 -3.32 -39.33 -33.33
N LYS A 42 -4.20 -38.55 -33.94
CA LYS A 42 -4.06 -37.08 -33.98
C LYS A 42 -4.29 -36.41 -32.63
N ALA A 43 -5.15 -36.96 -31.80
CA ALA A 43 -5.35 -36.48 -30.42
C ALA A 43 -4.17 -36.83 -29.51
N GLN A 44 -3.51 -37.97 -29.73
CA GLN A 44 -2.29 -38.34 -29.01
C GLN A 44 -1.09 -37.50 -29.45
N GLU A 45 -0.94 -37.20 -30.73
CA GLU A 45 0.10 -36.31 -31.26
C GLU A 45 -0.05 -34.87 -30.77
N LEU A 46 -1.28 -34.34 -30.69
CA LEU A 46 -1.59 -33.03 -30.13
C LEU A 46 -1.32 -32.98 -28.60
N LEU A 47 -1.58 -34.06 -27.88
CA LEU A 47 -1.25 -34.16 -26.45
C LEU A 47 0.25 -34.28 -26.22
N GLU A 48 1.00 -34.88 -27.12
CA GLU A 48 2.45 -35.00 -27.03
C GLU A 48 3.15 -33.71 -27.44
N GLN A 49 2.63 -32.98 -28.44
CA GLN A 49 3.06 -31.63 -28.79
C GLN A 49 2.79 -30.62 -27.67
N ALA A 50 1.63 -30.67 -27.01
CA ALA A 50 1.33 -29.85 -25.85
C ALA A 50 2.20 -30.14 -24.61
N ARG A 51 2.87 -31.31 -24.58
CA ARG A 51 3.85 -31.68 -23.54
C ARG A 51 5.25 -31.18 -23.80
N THR A 52 5.57 -30.84 -25.05
CA THR A 52 6.92 -30.42 -25.49
C THR A 52 7.06 -28.92 -25.68
N GLU A 53 5.95 -28.17 -25.72
CA GLU A 53 6.03 -26.72 -25.72
C GLU A 53 6.47 -26.21 -24.33
N PRO A 54 7.46 -25.29 -24.25
CA PRO A 54 7.82 -24.67 -22.99
C PRO A 54 6.56 -23.99 -22.43
N LYS A 55 6.15 -24.38 -21.22
CA LYS A 55 5.03 -23.73 -20.54
C LYS A 55 5.26 -22.25 -20.53
N PRO A 56 4.27 -21.42 -20.91
CA PRO A 56 4.39 -19.97 -20.82
C PRO A 56 4.72 -19.58 -19.36
N GLU A 57 5.53 -18.53 -19.18
CA GLU A 57 6.04 -18.10 -17.87
C GLU A 57 4.95 -17.94 -16.78
N TRP A 58 3.71 -17.69 -17.16
CA TRP A 58 2.58 -17.60 -16.26
C TRP A 58 2.02 -18.96 -15.78
N GLU A 59 2.42 -20.09 -16.41
CA GLU A 59 2.03 -21.45 -15.99
C GLU A 59 2.98 -22.11 -14.98
N VAL A 60 4.08 -21.45 -14.63
CA VAL A 60 4.95 -21.94 -13.54
C VAL A 60 4.23 -21.66 -12.22
N ALA A 61 3.44 -22.63 -11.77
CA ALA A 61 2.78 -22.56 -10.48
C ALA A 61 3.85 -22.42 -9.38
N GLU A 62 3.81 -21.30 -8.66
CA GLU A 62 4.68 -21.10 -7.50
C GLU A 62 4.44 -22.22 -6.49
N GLN A 63 5.49 -22.97 -6.17
CA GLN A 63 5.38 -24.07 -5.24
C GLN A 63 5.32 -23.55 -3.81
N VAL A 64 4.26 -23.96 -3.09
CA VAL A 64 4.16 -23.71 -1.66
C VAL A 64 4.99 -24.77 -0.95
N VAL A 65 5.96 -24.33 -0.17
CA VAL A 65 6.84 -25.17 0.65
C VAL A 65 6.61 -24.93 2.13
N LEU A 66 6.92 -25.89 2.97
CA LEU A 66 6.98 -25.72 4.42
C LEU A 66 8.42 -25.35 4.79
N LEU A 67 8.60 -24.19 5.43
CA LEU A 67 9.90 -23.72 5.89
C LEU A 67 9.92 -23.65 7.42
N PRO A 68 10.99 -24.14 8.06
CA PRO A 68 11.21 -23.96 9.49
C PRO A 68 11.33 -22.48 9.83
N LEU A 69 10.68 -22.05 10.93
CA LEU A 69 10.67 -20.64 11.35
C LEU A 69 12.07 -20.13 11.72
N ASP A 70 12.96 -20.98 12.23
CA ASP A 70 14.36 -20.64 12.57
C ASP A 70 15.23 -20.30 11.35
N ARG A 71 14.81 -20.72 10.16
CA ARG A 71 15.45 -20.34 8.88
C ARG A 71 14.93 -19.05 8.28
N LEU A 72 13.93 -18.44 8.90
CA LEU A 72 13.35 -17.19 8.42
C LEU A 72 13.93 -15.99 9.17
N ARG A 73 14.05 -14.87 8.50
CA ARG A 73 14.37 -13.58 9.11
C ARG A 73 13.45 -12.49 8.57
N PRO A 74 13.13 -11.47 9.38
CA PRO A 74 12.35 -10.35 8.89
C PRO A 74 13.11 -9.57 7.82
N PHE A 75 12.39 -8.83 6.97
CA PHE A 75 12.97 -7.94 5.97
C PHE A 75 13.80 -6.84 6.64
N LYS A 76 14.99 -6.58 6.09
CA LYS A 76 15.88 -5.54 6.60
C LYS A 76 15.21 -4.17 6.43
N ASN A 77 15.17 -3.38 7.52
CA ASN A 77 14.57 -2.04 7.53
C ASN A 77 13.07 -2.03 7.12
N HIS A 78 12.31 -3.06 7.52
CA HIS A 78 10.88 -3.14 7.24
C HIS A 78 10.13 -1.92 7.82
N PRO A 79 9.46 -1.10 6.99
CA PRO A 79 8.90 0.17 7.46
C PRO A 79 7.58 0.00 8.23
N PHE A 80 6.89 -1.12 8.05
CA PHE A 80 5.59 -1.36 8.66
C PHE A 80 5.75 -2.01 10.04
N LYS A 81 5.21 -1.36 11.06
CA LYS A 81 5.26 -1.86 12.44
C LYS A 81 4.39 -3.12 12.58
N VAL A 82 4.93 -4.15 13.20
CA VAL A 82 4.18 -5.33 13.64
C VAL A 82 4.00 -5.21 15.14
N ASN A 83 2.78 -4.98 15.59
CA ASN A 83 2.46 -4.87 17.01
C ASN A 83 1.94 -6.22 17.51
N ASP A 84 2.60 -6.77 18.55
CA ASP A 84 2.24 -8.05 19.14
C ASP A 84 1.00 -7.96 20.04
N GLU A 85 0.68 -6.77 20.57
CA GLU A 85 -0.43 -6.53 21.51
C GLU A 85 -1.73 -6.09 20.81
N ASP A 86 -1.74 -6.03 19.50
CA ASP A 86 -2.86 -5.60 18.66
C ASP A 86 -3.93 -6.72 18.58
N GLU A 87 -5.20 -6.38 18.73
CA GLU A 87 -6.34 -7.29 18.62
C GLU A 87 -6.30 -8.13 17.33
N LEU A 88 -5.95 -7.48 16.22
CA LEU A 88 -5.78 -8.16 14.94
C LEU A 88 -4.61 -9.17 14.96
N MET A 89 -3.59 -8.99 15.80
CA MET A 89 -2.52 -9.96 15.98
C MET A 89 -3.05 -11.19 16.73
N GLN A 90 -3.84 -10.98 17.78
CA GLN A 90 -4.46 -12.06 18.53
C GLN A 90 -5.39 -12.90 17.65
N ASP A 91 -6.24 -12.26 16.84
CA ASP A 91 -7.09 -12.95 15.85
C ASP A 91 -6.27 -13.79 14.87
N THR A 92 -5.12 -13.25 14.44
CA THR A 92 -4.20 -13.96 13.53
C THR A 92 -3.59 -15.18 14.21
N ILE A 93 -3.18 -15.06 15.48
CA ILE A 93 -2.64 -16.16 16.28
C ILE A 93 -3.69 -17.26 16.45
N ASP A 94 -4.91 -16.91 16.85
CA ASP A 94 -6.01 -17.85 17.07
C ASP A 94 -6.37 -18.60 15.78
N SER A 95 -6.43 -17.90 14.66
CA SER A 95 -6.65 -18.48 13.34
C SER A 95 -5.53 -19.47 12.96
N ILE A 96 -4.27 -19.12 13.23
CA ILE A 96 -3.10 -19.99 12.95
C ILE A 96 -3.09 -21.19 13.88
N MET A 97 -3.50 -21.03 15.13
CA MET A 97 -3.63 -22.16 16.07
C MET A 97 -4.69 -23.16 15.62
N ALA A 98 -5.83 -22.67 15.15
CA ALA A 98 -6.98 -23.49 14.73
C ALA A 98 -6.77 -24.21 13.39
N GLY A 99 -6.24 -23.53 12.38
CA GLY A 99 -6.19 -24.04 10.99
C GLY A 99 -4.82 -23.95 10.31
N GLY A 100 -3.80 -23.44 11.01
CA GLY A 100 -2.51 -23.15 10.42
C GLY A 100 -2.56 -21.92 9.49
N VAL A 101 -1.45 -21.64 8.82
CA VAL A 101 -1.35 -20.55 7.84
C VAL A 101 -2.03 -20.96 6.53
N ILE A 102 -3.17 -20.35 6.21
CA ILE A 102 -3.94 -20.62 4.99
C ILE A 102 -3.22 -20.00 3.78
N ASN A 103 -2.94 -18.69 3.84
CA ASN A 103 -2.24 -17.97 2.79
C ASN A 103 -0.73 -18.00 3.05
N PRO A 104 0.09 -18.60 2.17
CA PRO A 104 1.55 -18.67 2.37
C PRO A 104 2.19 -17.29 2.45
N ILE A 105 3.29 -17.19 3.19
CA ILE A 105 4.15 -16.00 3.15
C ILE A 105 5.03 -16.00 1.89
N LEU A 106 5.48 -14.83 1.44
CA LEU A 106 6.45 -14.72 0.36
C LEU A 106 7.83 -14.49 0.94
N VAL A 107 8.80 -15.31 0.54
CA VAL A 107 10.18 -15.21 1.00
C VAL A 107 11.15 -15.26 -0.19
N ARG A 108 12.35 -14.75 0.03
CA ARG A 108 13.48 -14.89 -0.91
C ARG A 108 14.66 -15.57 -0.23
N PRO A 109 15.53 -16.28 -0.98
CA PRO A 109 16.80 -16.79 -0.44
C PRO A 109 17.69 -15.62 0.01
N ALA A 110 18.42 -15.84 1.11
CA ALA A 110 19.42 -14.91 1.64
C ALA A 110 20.82 -15.54 1.58
N GLU A 111 21.86 -14.72 1.61
CA GLU A 111 23.25 -15.17 1.45
C GLU A 111 23.74 -16.14 2.56
N ASP A 112 23.12 -16.07 3.74
CA ASP A 112 23.45 -16.90 4.90
C ASP A 112 22.75 -18.28 4.90
N GLY A 113 22.11 -18.67 3.81
CA GLY A 113 21.33 -19.91 3.69
C GLY A 113 20.00 -19.88 4.42
N LYS A 114 19.58 -18.70 4.91
CA LYS A 114 18.26 -18.40 5.44
C LYS A 114 17.35 -17.82 4.36
N PHE A 115 16.12 -17.54 4.74
CA PHE A 115 15.16 -16.88 3.87
C PHE A 115 14.70 -15.57 4.50
N GLU A 116 14.61 -14.53 3.70
CA GLU A 116 14.12 -13.22 4.11
C GLU A 116 12.64 -13.09 3.75
N VAL A 117 11.83 -12.70 4.73
CA VAL A 117 10.37 -12.54 4.55
C VAL A 117 10.10 -11.25 3.79
N VAL A 118 9.58 -11.35 2.56
CA VAL A 118 9.22 -10.19 1.73
C VAL A 118 7.78 -9.74 1.98
N SER A 119 6.84 -10.70 2.16
CA SER A 119 5.44 -10.38 2.47
C SER A 119 4.87 -11.39 3.44
N GLY A 120 4.05 -10.90 4.38
CA GLY A 120 3.39 -11.72 5.40
C GLY A 120 4.07 -11.68 6.76
N HIS A 121 4.79 -10.60 7.12
CA HIS A 121 5.47 -10.41 8.40
C HIS A 121 4.56 -10.65 9.61
N ARG A 122 3.28 -10.23 9.54
CA ARG A 122 2.31 -10.48 10.61
C ARG A 122 2.03 -11.97 10.79
N ARG A 123 1.86 -12.73 9.67
CA ARG A 123 1.66 -14.19 9.72
C ARG A 123 2.91 -14.92 10.21
N PHE A 124 4.08 -14.46 9.80
CA PHE A 124 5.35 -14.96 10.33
C PHE A 124 5.43 -14.77 11.84
N ARG A 125 5.24 -13.52 12.34
CA ARG A 125 5.28 -13.21 13.76
C ARG A 125 4.21 -13.94 14.58
N ALA A 126 2.98 -14.03 14.08
CA ALA A 126 1.91 -14.78 14.72
C ALA A 126 2.19 -16.27 14.79
N SER A 127 2.90 -16.85 13.80
CA SER A 127 3.32 -18.26 13.83
C SER A 127 4.40 -18.52 14.89
N GLU A 128 5.33 -17.57 15.10
CA GLU A 128 6.30 -17.63 16.20
C GLU A 128 5.58 -17.60 17.55
N LEU A 129 4.64 -16.64 17.75
CA LEU A 129 3.88 -16.50 18.99
C LEU A 129 2.95 -17.70 19.24
N ALA A 130 2.43 -18.33 18.20
CA ALA A 130 1.65 -19.57 18.26
C ALA A 130 2.50 -20.82 18.51
N GLY A 131 3.83 -20.71 18.61
CA GLY A 131 4.74 -21.84 18.86
C GLY A 131 4.77 -22.87 17.72
N LYS A 132 4.50 -22.46 16.48
CA LYS A 132 4.61 -23.37 15.31
C LYS A 132 6.09 -23.62 15.00
N ALA A 133 6.42 -24.81 14.49
CA ALA A 133 7.76 -25.12 14.03
C ALA A 133 8.01 -24.64 12.59
N ASP A 134 6.97 -24.71 11.77
CA ASP A 134 7.03 -24.47 10.33
C ASP A 134 5.94 -23.51 9.87
N ILE A 135 6.17 -22.86 8.72
CA ILE A 135 5.19 -22.01 8.06
C ILE A 135 5.15 -22.29 6.55
N LYS A 136 3.96 -22.21 5.95
CA LYS A 136 3.79 -22.27 4.49
C LYS A 136 4.37 -21.02 3.84
N ALA A 137 5.27 -21.19 2.89
CA ALA A 137 5.95 -20.13 2.18
C ALA A 137 6.01 -20.40 0.67
N ILE A 138 6.04 -19.32 -0.10
CA ILE A 138 6.42 -19.31 -1.51
C ILE A 138 7.83 -18.75 -1.58
N VAL A 139 8.75 -19.51 -2.14
CA VAL A 139 10.14 -19.07 -2.34
C VAL A 139 10.26 -18.49 -3.74
N ARG A 140 10.65 -17.22 -3.82
CA ARG A 140 10.90 -16.54 -5.10
C ARG A 140 12.29 -15.89 -5.08
N GLU A 141 13.09 -16.18 -6.07
CA GLU A 141 14.34 -15.46 -6.28
C GLU A 141 14.06 -14.04 -6.79
N MET A 142 14.63 -13.06 -6.12
CA MET A 142 14.52 -11.66 -6.49
C MET A 142 15.67 -10.84 -5.92
N ASP A 143 16.07 -9.82 -6.64
CA ASP A 143 17.07 -8.85 -6.18
C ASP A 143 16.50 -7.91 -5.10
N ASP A 144 17.37 -7.12 -4.48
CA ASP A 144 17.00 -6.23 -3.37
C ASP A 144 15.95 -5.20 -3.78
N ASP A 145 16.09 -4.59 -4.96
CA ASP A 145 15.17 -3.57 -5.44
C ASP A 145 13.77 -4.16 -5.70
N THR A 146 13.71 -5.34 -6.34
CA THR A 146 12.44 -6.05 -6.58
C THR A 146 11.79 -6.49 -5.28
N ALA A 147 12.57 -6.94 -4.30
CA ALA A 147 12.07 -7.33 -2.99
C ALA A 147 11.47 -6.13 -2.24
N VAL A 148 12.14 -4.96 -2.25
CA VAL A 148 11.61 -3.72 -1.68
C VAL A 148 10.30 -3.31 -2.34
N ILE A 149 10.24 -3.30 -3.68
CA ILE A 149 9.04 -2.92 -4.43
C ILE A 149 7.88 -3.86 -4.08
N THR A 150 8.12 -5.19 -4.09
CA THR A 150 7.10 -6.19 -3.79
C THR A 150 6.60 -6.06 -2.34
N MET A 151 7.51 -5.86 -1.38
CA MET A 151 7.18 -5.66 0.03
C MET A 151 6.31 -4.40 0.21
N VAL A 152 6.69 -3.28 -0.37
CA VAL A 152 5.94 -2.03 -0.28
C VAL A 152 4.56 -2.17 -0.92
N ASP A 153 4.47 -2.70 -2.15
CA ASP A 153 3.20 -2.82 -2.88
C ASP A 153 2.21 -3.75 -2.18
N SER A 154 2.69 -4.83 -1.57
CA SER A 154 1.84 -5.74 -0.79
C SER A 154 1.25 -5.10 0.48
N ASN A 155 1.81 -3.99 0.97
CA ASN A 155 1.37 -3.31 2.18
C ASN A 155 0.64 -1.99 1.91
N LEU A 156 0.92 -1.29 0.79
CA LEU A 156 0.28 0.00 0.46
C LEU A 156 -1.24 -0.08 0.25
N GLN A 157 -1.78 -1.27 0.04
CA GLN A 157 -3.22 -1.50 -0.13
C GLN A 157 -3.97 -1.66 1.21
N ARG A 158 -3.28 -1.59 2.35
CA ARG A 158 -3.92 -1.68 3.67
C ARG A 158 -4.67 -0.37 3.97
N GLU A 159 -5.85 -0.47 4.57
CA GLU A 159 -6.69 0.69 4.91
C GLU A 159 -6.05 1.60 5.97
N ASN A 160 -5.34 1.01 6.93
CA ASN A 160 -4.77 1.72 8.08
C ASN A 160 -3.24 1.64 8.07
N ILE A 161 -2.60 2.54 7.31
CA ILE A 161 -1.14 2.71 7.29
C ILE A 161 -0.81 4.01 8.02
N LEU A 162 0.11 3.96 8.97
CA LEU A 162 0.58 5.16 9.67
C LEU A 162 1.29 6.11 8.70
N PRO A 163 1.20 7.44 8.92
CA PRO A 163 1.92 8.42 8.11
C PRO A 163 3.43 8.15 8.01
N SER A 164 4.06 7.74 9.10
CA SER A 164 5.47 7.36 9.13
C SER A 164 5.75 6.14 8.25
N GLU A 165 4.95 5.08 8.36
CA GLU A 165 5.10 3.87 7.57
C GLU A 165 4.96 4.16 6.07
N ARG A 166 3.96 4.96 5.69
CA ARG A 166 3.77 5.41 4.31
C ARG A 166 4.94 6.25 3.81
N ALA A 167 5.49 7.12 4.66
CA ALA A 167 6.64 7.96 4.33
C ALA A 167 7.89 7.13 4.02
N PHE A 168 8.27 6.21 4.92
CA PHE A 168 9.42 5.33 4.73
C PHE A 168 9.22 4.35 3.57
N SER A 169 8.02 3.79 3.40
CA SER A 169 7.74 2.88 2.28
C SER A 169 7.87 3.58 0.93
N TYR A 170 7.37 4.82 0.80
CA TYR A 170 7.54 5.60 -0.43
C TYR A 170 9.00 5.96 -0.70
N ARG A 171 9.77 6.30 0.34
CA ARG A 171 11.21 6.55 0.21
C ARG A 171 11.93 5.31 -0.30
N MET A 172 11.74 4.16 0.33
CA MET A 172 12.38 2.90 -0.06
C MET A 172 12.01 2.50 -1.49
N LYS A 173 10.74 2.58 -1.87
CA LYS A 173 10.30 2.26 -3.24
C LYS A 173 10.85 3.24 -4.26
N MET A 174 10.93 4.54 -3.93
CA MET A 174 11.54 5.55 -4.79
C MET A 174 13.02 5.27 -5.05
N GLU A 175 13.76 4.89 -4.01
CA GLU A 175 15.18 4.52 -4.08
C GLU A 175 15.36 3.28 -4.95
N ALA A 176 14.60 2.20 -4.72
CA ALA A 176 14.64 0.96 -5.50
C ALA A 176 14.35 1.19 -6.99
N LEU A 177 13.29 1.92 -7.32
CA LEU A 177 12.95 2.25 -8.71
C LEU A 177 14.04 3.13 -9.38
N THR A 178 14.67 4.02 -8.60
CA THR A 178 15.77 4.85 -9.12
C THR A 178 16.98 3.99 -9.43
N HIS A 179 17.32 3.01 -8.59
CA HIS A 179 18.41 2.06 -8.82
C HIS A 179 18.15 1.20 -10.06
N GLN A 180 16.94 0.66 -10.21
CA GLN A 180 16.56 -0.11 -11.41
C GLN A 180 16.62 0.75 -12.67
N GLY A 181 16.12 1.97 -12.64
CA GLY A 181 16.17 2.91 -13.76
C GLY A 181 17.61 3.26 -14.17
N GLN A 182 18.54 3.39 -13.22
CA GLN A 182 19.97 3.64 -13.50
C GLN A 182 20.67 2.44 -14.15
N ARG A 183 20.25 1.22 -13.84
CA ARG A 183 20.75 0.00 -14.49
C ARG A 183 20.29 -0.11 -15.94
N THR A 184 19.08 0.38 -16.23
CA THR A 184 18.46 0.22 -17.56
C THR A 184 18.79 1.39 -18.49
N ASP A 185 18.92 2.62 -17.98
CA ASP A 185 19.21 3.82 -18.77
C ASP A 185 19.96 4.89 -17.93
N PRO A 186 21.28 5.04 -18.14
CA PRO A 186 22.10 6.03 -17.44
C PRO A 186 21.72 7.48 -17.70
N THR A 187 20.92 7.76 -18.74
CA THR A 187 20.51 9.14 -19.11
C THR A 187 19.29 9.66 -18.33
N LEU A 188 18.60 8.80 -17.56
CA LEU A 188 17.42 9.14 -16.74
C LEU A 188 17.73 10.03 -15.51
N ARG A 189 18.91 10.66 -15.44
CA ARG A 189 19.31 11.56 -14.33
C ARG A 189 18.56 12.90 -14.28
N GLN A 190 17.59 13.17 -15.14
CA GLN A 190 16.92 14.46 -15.24
C GLN A 190 15.74 14.60 -14.26
N LEU A 191 15.47 15.86 -13.82
CA LEU A 191 14.39 16.23 -12.91
C LEU A 191 13.01 15.65 -13.30
N GLY A 192 12.75 15.46 -14.60
CA GLY A 192 11.52 14.84 -15.10
C GLY A 192 11.39 13.35 -14.76
N ALA A 193 12.49 12.63 -14.56
CA ALA A 193 12.48 11.22 -14.15
C ALA A 193 11.99 11.07 -12.71
N LYS A 194 12.44 11.91 -11.78
CA LYS A 194 12.02 11.89 -10.37
C LYS A 194 10.52 12.09 -10.21
N PHE A 195 9.91 12.95 -11.02
CA PHE A 195 8.46 13.19 -10.97
C PHE A 195 7.68 11.97 -11.48
N ARG A 196 8.11 11.37 -12.59
CA ARG A 196 7.51 10.12 -13.12
C ARG A 196 7.65 8.96 -12.14
N THR A 197 8.82 8.82 -11.51
CA THR A 197 9.04 7.79 -10.48
C THR A 197 8.11 8.00 -9.29
N ALA A 198 7.93 9.25 -8.82
CA ALA A 198 7.01 9.55 -7.74
C ALA A 198 5.53 9.23 -8.09
N GLU A 199 5.14 9.42 -9.35
CA GLU A 199 3.82 9.04 -9.85
C GLU A 199 3.63 7.52 -9.82
N LEU A 200 4.62 6.76 -10.29
CA LEU A 200 4.62 5.29 -10.23
C LEU A 200 4.57 4.77 -8.79
N VAL A 201 5.30 5.42 -7.87
CA VAL A 201 5.29 5.07 -6.45
C VAL A 201 3.91 5.24 -5.83
N GLY A 202 3.21 6.34 -6.13
CA GLY A 202 1.91 6.67 -5.56
C GLY A 202 0.73 5.91 -6.17
N GLN A 203 0.88 5.40 -7.39
CA GLN A 203 -0.20 4.79 -8.16
C GLN A 203 -0.97 3.67 -7.40
N PRO A 204 -0.31 2.72 -6.68
CA PRO A 204 -1.03 1.65 -5.97
C PRO A 204 -1.94 2.16 -4.84
N ALA A 205 -1.61 3.30 -4.24
CA ALA A 205 -2.38 3.92 -3.15
C ALA A 205 -3.28 5.07 -3.61
N GLY A 206 -3.28 5.41 -4.91
CA GLY A 206 -4.01 6.54 -5.46
C GLY A 206 -3.43 7.92 -5.11
N ASP A 207 -2.19 7.97 -4.62
CA ASP A 207 -1.53 9.23 -4.25
C ASP A 207 -0.88 9.91 -5.46
N SER A 208 -1.03 11.23 -5.55
CA SER A 208 -0.33 12.02 -6.57
C SER A 208 1.17 12.10 -6.30
N ALA A 209 1.99 12.32 -7.34
CA ALA A 209 3.43 12.51 -7.19
C ALA A 209 3.80 13.59 -6.15
N ARG A 210 3.01 14.67 -6.07
CA ARG A 210 3.19 15.73 -5.06
C ARG A 210 2.92 15.21 -3.65
N GLN A 211 1.90 14.38 -3.47
CA GLN A 211 1.58 13.80 -2.17
C GLN A 211 2.65 12.80 -1.73
N VAL A 212 3.15 11.96 -2.65
CA VAL A 212 4.29 11.07 -2.40
C VAL A 212 5.52 11.85 -1.91
N GLN A 213 5.88 12.94 -2.58
CA GLN A 213 7.01 13.77 -2.16
C GLN A 213 6.80 14.38 -0.76
N ARG A 214 5.58 14.77 -0.42
CA ARG A 214 5.25 15.29 0.91
C ARG A 214 5.34 14.21 1.99
N PHE A 215 4.91 12.98 1.71
CA PHE A 215 5.12 11.85 2.62
C PHE A 215 6.62 11.57 2.81
N ILE A 216 7.38 11.45 1.70
CA ILE A 216 8.83 11.23 1.78
C ILE A 216 9.49 12.33 2.63
N ARG A 217 9.02 13.56 2.55
CA ARG A 217 9.57 14.67 3.34
C ARG A 217 9.42 14.45 4.86
N LEU A 218 8.39 13.72 5.32
CA LEU A 218 8.23 13.39 6.74
C LEU A 218 9.37 12.55 7.30
N THR A 219 10.11 11.79 6.47
CA THR A 219 11.26 11.00 6.92
C THR A 219 12.43 11.84 7.42
N GLU A 220 12.41 13.15 7.22
CA GLU A 220 13.40 14.11 7.72
C GLU A 220 13.03 14.67 9.11
N LEU A 221 11.88 14.28 9.66
CA LEU A 221 11.51 14.63 11.03
C LEU A 221 12.27 13.77 12.02
N ILE A 222 12.57 14.36 13.19
CA ILE A 222 13.06 13.59 14.33
C ILE A 222 11.97 12.60 14.80
N PRO A 223 12.35 11.46 15.42
CA PRO A 223 11.40 10.40 15.80
C PRO A 223 10.23 10.92 16.65
N GLN A 224 10.46 11.84 17.58
CA GLN A 224 9.44 12.38 18.48
C GLN A 224 8.35 13.13 17.71
N LEU A 225 8.72 14.00 16.76
CA LEU A 225 7.75 14.73 15.92
C LEU A 225 7.00 13.78 14.98
N LEU A 226 7.69 12.77 14.46
CA LEU A 226 7.08 11.78 13.58
C LEU A 226 6.05 10.92 14.34
N ASP A 227 6.35 10.52 15.57
CA ASP A 227 5.41 9.81 16.46
C ASP A 227 4.17 10.66 16.79
N MET A 228 4.32 11.98 16.95
CA MET A 228 3.19 12.90 17.14
C MET A 228 2.28 12.94 15.89
N VAL A 229 2.87 12.82 14.67
CA VAL A 229 2.09 12.74 13.43
C VAL A 229 1.31 11.42 13.39
N ASP A 230 1.93 10.31 13.76
CA ASP A 230 1.30 8.99 13.80
C ASP A 230 0.12 8.95 14.80
N ARG A 231 0.28 9.61 15.96
CA ARG A 231 -0.76 9.75 17.00
C ARG A 231 -1.82 10.81 16.68
N LYS A 232 -1.69 11.49 15.51
CA LYS A 232 -2.58 12.59 15.08
C LYS A 232 -2.58 13.81 16.01
N GLU A 233 -1.57 13.95 16.86
CA GLU A 233 -1.33 15.12 17.71
C GLU A 233 -0.80 16.28 16.87
N LEU A 234 0.11 16.00 15.93
CA LEU A 234 0.62 16.97 14.96
C LEU A 234 -0.01 16.72 13.59
N ALA A 235 -0.66 17.74 13.02
CA ALA A 235 -1.29 17.63 11.71
C ALA A 235 -0.26 17.47 10.58
N PHE A 236 -0.60 16.71 9.54
CA PHE A 236 0.28 16.37 8.42
C PHE A 236 0.89 17.59 7.72
N ASN A 237 0.09 18.63 7.46
CA ASN A 237 0.57 19.80 6.72
C ASN A 237 1.62 20.62 7.49
N PRO A 238 1.42 20.97 8.77
CA PRO A 238 2.47 21.56 9.61
C PRO A 238 3.71 20.67 9.71
N ALA A 239 3.55 19.35 9.90
CA ALA A 239 4.66 18.41 9.99
C ALA A 239 5.57 18.43 8.75
N VAL A 240 4.98 18.48 7.55
CA VAL A 240 5.74 18.63 6.29
C VAL A 240 6.54 19.94 6.26
N GLU A 241 6.01 21.04 6.79
CA GLU A 241 6.77 22.30 6.85
C GLU A 241 7.87 22.26 7.91
N LEU A 242 7.63 21.62 9.07
CA LEU A 242 8.63 21.43 10.13
C LEU A 242 9.79 20.53 9.69
N SER A 243 9.56 19.58 8.77
CA SER A 243 10.62 18.72 8.25
C SER A 243 11.72 19.47 7.47
N TYR A 244 11.54 20.76 7.18
CA TYR A 244 12.57 21.61 6.59
C TYR A 244 13.49 22.26 7.64
N LEU A 245 13.17 22.16 8.92
CA LEU A 245 14.04 22.60 10.01
C LEU A 245 15.21 21.61 10.16
N LYS A 246 16.34 22.12 10.64
CA LYS A 246 17.49 21.27 10.96
C LYS A 246 17.18 20.39 12.18
N PRO A 247 17.81 19.21 12.34
CA PRO A 247 17.51 18.31 13.46
C PRO A 247 17.55 18.98 14.83
N HIS A 248 18.58 19.78 15.13
CA HIS A 248 18.70 20.51 16.39
C HIS A 248 17.61 21.59 16.57
N GLU A 249 17.16 22.22 15.46
CA GLU A 249 16.05 23.18 15.52
C GLU A 249 14.71 22.47 15.79
N GLN A 250 14.55 21.23 15.30
CA GLN A 250 13.37 20.40 15.59
C GLN A 250 13.33 19.99 17.07
N GLU A 251 14.49 19.63 17.65
CA GLU A 251 14.61 19.34 19.09
C GLU A 251 14.25 20.55 19.95
N GLN A 252 14.81 21.72 19.64
CA GLN A 252 14.48 22.97 20.33
C GLN A 252 13.00 23.37 20.16
N PHE A 253 12.40 23.02 19.03
CA PHE A 253 11.00 23.30 18.78
C PHE A 253 10.05 22.42 19.62
N LEU A 254 10.46 21.19 19.98
CA LEU A 254 9.70 20.36 20.94
C LEU A 254 9.56 21.09 22.30
N ASP A 255 10.62 21.71 22.79
CA ASP A 255 10.60 22.47 24.03
C ASP A 255 9.62 23.67 23.92
N ALA A 256 9.59 24.34 22.78
CA ALA A 256 8.66 25.45 22.53
C ALA A 256 7.19 24.98 22.47
N MET A 257 6.93 23.79 21.88
CA MET A 257 5.60 23.20 21.88
C MET A 257 5.15 22.79 23.30
N ASP A 258 6.04 22.18 24.08
CA ASP A 258 5.78 21.81 25.47
C ASP A 258 5.50 23.05 26.34
N TYR A 259 6.27 24.10 26.17
CA TYR A 259 6.03 25.37 26.86
C TYR A 259 4.66 25.99 26.49
N ALA A 260 4.34 25.99 25.20
CA ALA A 260 3.06 26.53 24.71
C ALA A 260 1.86 25.62 25.02
N GLN A 261 2.09 24.34 25.33
CA GLN A 261 1.06 23.30 25.48
C GLN A 261 0.14 23.27 24.23
N ALA A 262 0.74 23.45 23.05
CA ALA A 262 0.02 23.54 21.78
C ALA A 262 0.89 23.04 20.63
N THR A 263 0.26 22.54 19.59
CA THR A 263 0.91 22.17 18.34
C THR A 263 0.79 23.32 17.33
N PRO A 264 1.78 23.50 16.42
CA PRO A 264 1.79 24.64 15.53
C PRO A 264 0.70 24.54 14.46
N SER A 265 0.09 25.66 14.15
CA SER A 265 -0.72 25.84 12.96
C SER A 265 0.16 25.81 11.69
N LEU A 266 -0.47 25.63 10.51
CA LEU A 266 0.26 25.65 9.24
C LEU A 266 1.02 26.98 9.02
N SER A 267 0.43 28.10 9.40
CA SER A 267 1.05 29.42 9.25
C SER A 267 2.30 29.60 10.13
N GLN A 268 2.26 29.09 11.36
CA GLN A 268 3.39 29.08 12.27
C GLN A 268 4.52 28.18 11.75
N ALA A 269 4.19 26.96 11.30
CA ALA A 269 5.16 26.04 10.72
C ALA A 269 5.85 26.64 9.47
N GLN A 270 5.09 27.34 8.60
CA GLN A 270 5.66 28.03 7.45
C GLN A 270 6.58 29.18 7.81
N ARG A 271 6.29 29.91 8.89
CA ARG A 271 7.18 30.98 9.41
C ARG A 271 8.46 30.39 9.98
N LEU A 272 8.36 29.33 10.78
CA LEU A 272 9.52 28.61 11.31
C LEU A 272 10.44 28.11 10.20
N LYS A 273 9.86 27.49 9.16
CA LYS A 273 10.61 27.06 7.97
C LYS A 273 11.37 28.22 7.33
N ARG A 274 10.74 29.41 7.15
CA ARG A 274 11.41 30.58 6.58
C ARG A 274 12.56 31.06 7.47
N LEU A 275 12.36 31.08 8.79
CA LEU A 275 13.41 31.44 9.73
C LEU A 275 14.59 30.47 9.68
N SER A 276 14.31 29.15 9.62
CA SER A 276 15.35 28.13 9.46
C SER A 276 16.14 28.30 8.17
N GLN A 277 15.44 28.54 7.04
CA GLN A 277 16.09 28.80 5.75
C GLN A 277 16.98 30.05 5.75
N ASN A 278 16.62 31.08 6.53
CA ASN A 278 17.38 32.30 6.68
C ASN A 278 18.45 32.21 7.80
N GLY A 279 18.56 31.09 8.51
CA GLY A 279 19.49 30.93 9.64
C GLY A 279 19.11 31.75 10.87
N GLN A 280 17.85 32.13 11.01
CA GLN A 280 17.29 32.99 12.07
C GLN A 280 16.33 32.21 13.00
N CYS A 281 16.30 30.89 12.93
CA CYS A 281 15.43 30.05 13.74
C CYS A 281 16.04 29.84 15.12
N THR A 282 15.90 30.84 16.00
CA THR A 282 16.38 30.78 17.38
C THR A 282 15.27 30.28 18.32
N PRO A 283 15.61 29.72 19.51
CA PRO A 283 14.61 29.31 20.49
C PRO A 283 13.64 30.44 20.86
N GLU A 284 14.13 31.66 21.02
CA GLU A 284 13.31 32.82 21.37
C GLU A 284 12.25 33.09 20.29
N ALA A 285 12.65 33.02 19.00
CA ALA A 285 11.72 33.20 17.88
C ALA A 285 10.66 32.07 17.84
N MET A 286 11.03 30.83 18.21
CA MET A 286 10.11 29.71 18.30
C MET A 286 9.07 29.93 19.40
N TYR A 287 9.48 30.34 20.59
CA TYR A 287 8.59 30.69 21.70
C TYR A 287 7.66 31.83 21.33
N GLU A 288 8.17 32.90 20.70
CA GLU A 288 7.36 34.02 20.28
C GLU A 288 6.25 33.61 19.29
N ILE A 289 6.60 32.78 18.29
CA ILE A 289 5.64 32.28 17.30
C ILE A 289 4.56 31.41 17.96
N MET A 290 4.93 30.55 18.92
CA MET A 290 3.98 29.68 19.61
C MET A 290 3.07 30.45 20.58
N ASP A 291 3.56 31.52 21.23
CA ASP A 291 2.78 32.35 22.16
C ASP A 291 1.68 33.22 21.47
N GLU A 292 1.77 33.45 20.17
CA GLU A 292 0.77 34.21 19.42
C GLU A 292 -0.65 33.58 19.47
N GLU A 293 -0.77 32.28 19.56
CA GLU A 293 -2.07 31.62 19.68
C GLU A 293 -2.70 31.79 21.06
N LYS A 294 -1.90 31.75 22.13
CA LYS A 294 -2.40 32.04 23.49
C LYS A 294 -3.00 33.45 23.57
N LYS A 295 -2.37 34.43 22.95
CA LYS A 295 -2.88 35.82 22.89
C LYS A 295 -4.18 35.95 22.10
N ARG A 296 -4.37 35.16 21.01
CA ARG A 296 -5.60 35.16 20.20
C ARG A 296 -6.76 34.49 20.93
N SER A 297 -6.55 33.37 21.60
CA SER A 297 -7.59 32.67 22.38
C SER A 297 -8.07 33.46 23.58
N LEU A 298 -7.16 34.18 24.27
CA LEU A 298 -7.49 35.09 25.38
C LEU A 298 -8.26 36.34 24.91
N CYS A 299 -8.00 36.85 23.70
CA CYS A 299 -8.76 37.97 23.12
C CYS A 299 -10.15 37.57 22.62
N SER A 300 -10.41 36.30 22.31
CA SER A 300 -11.74 35.85 21.86
C SER A 300 -12.72 35.58 22.99
N VAL A 301 -12.26 35.48 24.24
CA VAL A 301 -13.12 35.40 25.45
C VAL A 301 -13.38 36.81 25.97
N ARG A 302 -13.87 37.75 25.17
CA ARG A 302 -14.54 38.93 25.66
C ARG A 302 -16.00 38.56 25.92
N LEU A 303 -16.35 38.49 27.19
CA LEU A 303 -17.71 38.38 27.68
C LEU A 303 -18.60 39.45 27.05
N PRO A 304 -19.85 39.10 26.69
CA PRO A 304 -20.84 40.11 26.36
C PRO A 304 -21.18 40.90 27.66
N VAL A 305 -21.13 42.22 27.53
CA VAL A 305 -21.66 43.18 28.52
C VAL A 305 -23.18 43.17 28.43
#